data_068d2e660bdfc84795b71078a374bbba
#
_entry.id   068d2e660bdfc84795b71078a374bbba
#
_cell.length_a   1.000
_cell.length_b   1.000
_cell.length_c   1.000
_cell.angle_alpha   90.00
_cell.angle_beta   90.00
_cell.angle_gamma   90.00
#
_symmetry.space_group_name_H-M   'P 1'
#
loop_
_entity.id
_entity.type
_entity.pdbx_description
1 polymer ?
#
loop_
_entity_poly.entity_id
_entity_poly.type
_entity_poly.pdbx_seq_one_letter_code
_entity_poly.pdbx_strand_id
1 'polypeptide(L)'
;MATVDDKKIIFSMVGVSKIIPQNQKQILKNIYLSFFYGAKIGIIGLNGAGKSTLMKIIAGLEQPTQGEVVWSPGYSVGYLPQDPPLNEEKTVKENVMEGVQKAYDALAEYEDINLKFGLEEYYGDPDKMDTLMQRQ
;
A
#
# COMPACT_ATOMS: atom_id res chain seq x y z
N MET A 1 -17.04 10.10 19.87
CA MET A 1 -17.99 10.13 18.75
C MET A 1 -17.31 9.52 17.52
N ALA A 2 -17.85 8.42 16.99
CA ALA A 2 -17.29 7.81 15.80
C ALA A 2 -17.50 8.73 14.60
N THR A 3 -16.44 9.07 13.88
CA THR A 3 -16.54 9.82 12.62
C THR A 3 -17.15 8.93 11.56
N VAL A 4 -17.66 9.52 10.47
CA VAL A 4 -18.21 8.75 9.33
C VAL A 4 -17.17 7.77 8.77
N ASP A 5 -15.89 8.14 8.84
CA ASP A 5 -14.77 7.33 8.37
C ASP A 5 -14.52 6.07 9.20
N ASP A 6 -14.81 6.10 10.51
CA ASP A 6 -14.62 4.95 11.43
C ASP A 6 -15.50 3.74 11.06
N LYS A 7 -16.56 3.95 10.29
CA LYS A 7 -17.46 2.89 9.84
C LYS A 7 -17.22 2.48 8.39
N LYS A 8 -16.24 3.10 7.72
CA LYS A 8 -15.93 2.79 6.33
C LYS A 8 -15.16 1.48 6.23
N ILE A 9 -15.68 0.56 5.44
CA ILE A 9 -14.97 -0.67 5.08
C ILE A 9 -13.95 -0.33 3.99
N ILE A 10 -12.68 -0.59 4.27
CA ILE A 10 -11.57 -0.33 3.33
C ILE A 10 -11.11 -1.59 2.62
N PHE A 11 -11.44 -2.75 3.15
CA PHE A 11 -11.01 -4.04 2.63
C PHE A 11 -12.06 -5.10 2.94
N SER A 12 -12.33 -5.98 1.98
CA SER A 12 -13.19 -7.14 2.17
C SER A 12 -12.59 -8.38 1.50
N MET A 13 -12.72 -9.48 2.17
CA MET A 13 -12.35 -10.81 1.72
C MET A 13 -13.61 -11.68 1.79
N VAL A 14 -13.98 -12.29 0.67
CA VAL A 14 -15.25 -13.01 0.53
C VAL A 14 -15.01 -14.43 0.07
N GLY A 15 -15.28 -15.40 0.93
CA GLY A 15 -15.18 -16.82 0.62
C GLY A 15 -13.78 -17.26 0.21
N VAL A 16 -12.74 -16.66 0.75
CA VAL A 16 -11.36 -16.92 0.34
C VAL A 16 -10.88 -18.26 0.86
N SER A 17 -10.42 -19.09 -0.07
CA SER A 17 -9.78 -20.37 0.20
C SER A 17 -8.43 -20.45 -0.50
N LYS A 18 -7.47 -21.10 0.11
CA LYS A 18 -6.15 -21.32 -0.47
C LYS A 18 -5.73 -22.77 -0.30
N ILE A 19 -5.41 -23.41 -1.41
CA ILE A 19 -4.91 -24.77 -1.49
C ILE A 19 -3.51 -24.75 -2.07
N ILE A 20 -2.56 -25.44 -1.43
CA ILE A 20 -1.22 -25.60 -1.98
C ILE A 20 -1.26 -26.69 -3.06
N PRO A 21 -0.87 -26.38 -4.32
CA PRO A 21 -0.97 -27.33 -5.43
C PRO A 21 -0.11 -28.59 -5.25
N GLN A 22 1.06 -28.45 -4.63
CA GLN A 22 2.04 -29.54 -4.50
C GLN A 22 1.55 -30.70 -3.64
N ASN A 23 0.77 -30.44 -2.60
CA ASN A 23 0.27 -31.46 -1.67
C ASN A 23 -1.24 -31.41 -1.45
N GLN A 24 -1.93 -30.56 -2.21
CA GLN A 24 -3.39 -30.37 -2.11
C GLN A 24 -3.87 -29.98 -0.70
N LYS A 25 -2.98 -29.48 0.13
CA LYS A 25 -3.31 -29.03 1.48
C LYS A 25 -4.06 -27.71 1.46
N GLN A 26 -5.25 -27.72 2.02
CA GLN A 26 -6.04 -26.49 2.22
C GLN A 26 -5.52 -25.73 3.44
N ILE A 27 -4.95 -24.55 3.22
CA ILE A 27 -4.41 -23.69 4.28
C ILE A 27 -5.48 -22.73 4.79
N LEU A 28 -6.27 -22.16 3.89
CA LEU A 28 -7.35 -21.23 4.21
C LEU A 28 -8.66 -21.80 3.66
N LYS A 29 -9.72 -21.69 4.44
CA LYS A 29 -11.04 -22.25 4.08
C LYS A 29 -12.14 -21.24 4.35
N ASN A 30 -12.81 -20.80 3.28
CA ASN A 30 -13.99 -19.94 3.33
C ASN A 30 -13.82 -18.75 4.28
N ILE A 31 -12.78 -17.95 4.08
CA ILE A 31 -12.49 -16.80 4.92
C ILE A 31 -13.35 -15.61 4.49
N TYR A 32 -14.11 -15.07 5.42
CA TYR A 32 -14.90 -13.84 5.29
C TYR A 32 -14.40 -12.83 6.30
N LEU A 33 -13.78 -11.75 5.83
CA LEU A 33 -13.26 -10.68 6.67
C LEU A 33 -13.55 -9.33 6.03
N SER A 34 -13.81 -8.34 6.88
CA SER A 34 -13.90 -6.94 6.45
C SER A 34 -13.16 -6.07 7.45
N PHE A 35 -12.36 -5.14 6.95
CA PHE A 35 -11.59 -4.22 7.77
C PHE A 35 -12.16 -2.82 7.66
N PHE A 36 -12.38 -2.20 8.81
CA PHE A 36 -12.78 -0.80 8.89
C PHE A 36 -11.58 0.13 8.87
N TYR A 37 -11.80 1.34 8.42
CA TYR A 37 -10.81 2.40 8.49
C TYR A 37 -10.30 2.59 9.94
N GLY A 38 -8.98 2.71 10.10
CA GLY A 38 -8.33 2.90 11.39
C GLY A 38 -8.25 1.66 12.28
N ALA A 39 -8.77 0.50 11.86
CA ALA A 39 -8.70 -0.71 12.64
C ALA A 39 -7.27 -1.25 12.76
N LYS A 40 -6.90 -1.68 13.97
CA LYS A 40 -5.66 -2.40 14.26
C LYS A 40 -6.00 -3.85 14.55
N ILE A 41 -5.52 -4.76 13.71
CA ILE A 41 -5.94 -6.16 13.73
C ILE A 41 -4.74 -7.06 13.93
N GLY A 42 -4.82 -7.93 14.94
CA GLY A 42 -3.83 -8.96 15.21
C GLY A 42 -4.25 -10.31 14.63
N ILE A 43 -3.30 -11.05 14.10
CA ILE A 43 -3.49 -12.42 13.61
C ILE A 43 -2.61 -13.35 14.45
N ILE A 44 -3.23 -14.31 15.12
CA ILE A 44 -2.56 -15.23 16.05
C ILE A 44 -2.79 -16.66 15.58
N GLY A 45 -1.76 -17.48 15.69
CA GLY A 45 -1.83 -18.91 15.37
C GLY A 45 -0.46 -19.55 15.42
N LEU A 46 -0.43 -20.87 15.41
CA LEU A 46 0.80 -21.65 15.34
C LEU A 46 1.48 -21.51 13.98
N ASN A 47 2.77 -21.79 13.92
CA ASN A 47 3.50 -21.86 12.66
C ASN A 47 2.85 -22.91 11.73
N GLY A 48 2.70 -22.55 10.46
CA GLY A 48 2.02 -23.40 9.49
C GLY A 48 0.50 -23.29 9.50
N ALA A 49 -0.10 -22.43 10.33
CA ALA A 49 -1.55 -22.20 10.36
C ALA A 49 -2.09 -21.32 9.20
N GLY A 50 -1.20 -20.81 8.35
CA GLY A 50 -1.60 -19.98 7.21
C GLY A 50 -1.55 -18.46 7.43
N LYS A 51 -0.98 -17.99 8.54
CA LYS A 51 -0.87 -16.53 8.83
C LYS A 51 -0.14 -15.77 7.72
N SER A 52 1.03 -16.25 7.31
CA SER A 52 1.83 -15.62 6.25
C SER A 52 1.12 -15.64 4.90
N THR A 53 0.45 -16.72 4.58
CA THR A 53 -0.35 -16.86 3.36
C THR A 53 -1.51 -15.87 3.36
N LEU A 54 -2.23 -15.75 4.47
CA LEU A 54 -3.31 -14.78 4.62
C LEU A 54 -2.80 -13.34 4.43
N MET A 55 -1.68 -13.00 5.07
CA MET A 55 -1.06 -11.67 4.93
C MET A 55 -0.65 -11.36 3.50
N LYS A 56 -0.08 -12.33 2.78
CA LYS A 56 0.30 -12.17 1.37
C LYS A 56 -0.91 -11.99 0.46
N ILE A 57 -2.02 -12.66 0.73
CA ILE A 57 -3.27 -12.49 -0.02
C ILE A 57 -3.84 -11.10 0.23
N ILE A 58 -3.86 -10.63 1.48
CA ILE A 58 -4.28 -9.27 1.82
C ILE A 58 -3.43 -8.23 1.10
N ALA A 59 -2.13 -8.43 1.05
CA ALA A 59 -1.19 -7.54 0.38
C ALA A 59 -1.22 -7.59 -1.16
N GLY A 60 -1.95 -8.55 -1.74
CA GLY A 60 -2.00 -8.74 -3.19
C GLY A 60 -0.79 -9.46 -3.79
N LEU A 61 0.10 -10.00 -2.94
CA LEU A 61 1.29 -10.73 -3.38
C LEU A 61 0.99 -12.18 -3.79
N GLU A 62 -0.13 -12.71 -3.35
CA GLU A 62 -0.57 -14.06 -3.65
C GLU A 62 -2.07 -14.06 -3.95
N GLN A 63 -2.48 -14.87 -4.91
CA GLN A 63 -3.88 -15.00 -5.29
C GLN A 63 -4.56 -16.12 -4.51
N PRO A 64 -5.81 -15.96 -4.07
CA PRO A 64 -6.58 -17.05 -3.49
C PRO A 64 -6.91 -18.11 -4.56
N THR A 65 -7.08 -19.35 -4.15
CA THR A 65 -7.56 -20.43 -5.03
C THR A 65 -9.04 -20.26 -5.35
N GLN A 66 -9.81 -19.82 -4.37
CA GLN A 66 -11.22 -19.46 -4.49
C GLN A 66 -11.51 -18.21 -3.68
N GLY A 67 -12.59 -17.53 -4.04
CA GLY A 67 -13.04 -16.34 -3.36
C GLY A 67 -12.48 -15.06 -3.97
N GLU A 68 -12.82 -13.96 -3.35
CA GLU A 68 -12.53 -12.63 -3.85
C GLU A 68 -11.98 -11.72 -2.77
N VAL A 69 -11.03 -10.87 -3.16
CA VAL A 69 -10.43 -9.84 -2.30
C VAL A 69 -10.65 -8.49 -2.93
N VAL A 70 -11.24 -7.58 -2.18
CA VAL A 70 -11.59 -6.24 -2.66
C VAL A 70 -11.01 -5.17 -1.74
N TRP A 71 -10.24 -4.25 -2.32
CA TRP A 71 -9.79 -3.03 -1.68
C TRP A 71 -10.63 -1.84 -2.13
N SER A 72 -10.99 -0.96 -1.20
CA SER A 72 -11.62 0.31 -1.54
C SER A 72 -10.66 1.19 -2.34
N PRO A 73 -11.15 1.95 -3.33
CA PRO A 73 -10.31 2.84 -4.11
C PRO A 73 -9.60 3.90 -3.24
N GLY A 74 -8.39 4.28 -3.64
CA GLY A 74 -7.62 5.32 -2.96
C GLY A 74 -6.74 4.83 -1.81
N TYR A 75 -6.71 3.52 -1.53
CA TYR A 75 -5.83 2.93 -0.51
C TYR A 75 -4.65 2.22 -1.14
N SER A 76 -3.50 2.39 -0.55
CA SER A 76 -2.28 1.64 -0.90
C SER A 76 -1.98 0.60 0.17
N VAL A 77 -1.32 -0.47 -0.21
CA VAL A 77 -0.95 -1.56 0.69
C VAL A 77 0.56 -1.65 0.80
N GLY A 78 1.05 -1.59 2.03
CA GLY A 78 2.44 -1.91 2.34
C GLY A 78 2.52 -3.28 3.01
N TYR A 79 3.51 -4.07 2.65
CA TYR A 79 3.78 -5.38 3.24
C TYR A 79 5.19 -5.41 3.81
N LEU A 80 5.30 -5.70 5.11
CA LEU A 80 6.58 -5.94 5.77
C LEU A 80 6.72 -7.45 5.99
N PRO A 81 7.62 -8.13 5.25
CA PRO A 81 7.86 -9.56 5.46
C PRO A 81 8.59 -9.82 6.77
N GLN A 82 8.58 -11.08 7.22
CA GLN A 82 9.29 -11.51 8.44
C GLN A 82 10.79 -11.26 8.30
N ASP A 83 11.36 -11.54 7.13
CA ASP A 83 12.75 -11.24 6.76
C ASP A 83 12.74 -10.20 5.64
N PRO A 84 12.71 -8.88 5.97
CA PRO A 84 12.65 -7.86 4.94
C PRO A 84 13.95 -7.84 4.12
N PRO A 85 13.86 -7.68 2.79
CA PRO A 85 15.03 -7.56 1.93
C PRO A 85 15.68 -6.19 2.15
N LEU A 86 16.65 -6.13 3.03
CA LEU A 86 17.46 -4.94 3.26
C LEU A 86 18.74 -5.01 2.44
N ASN A 87 19.18 -3.86 1.94
CA ASN A 87 20.48 -3.78 1.27
C ASN A 87 21.59 -3.61 2.34
N GLU A 88 22.38 -4.64 2.53
CA GLU A 88 23.46 -4.66 3.53
C GLU A 88 24.60 -3.67 3.22
N GLU A 89 24.74 -3.25 1.96
CA GLU A 89 25.73 -2.25 1.54
C GLU A 89 25.30 -0.81 1.85
N LYS A 90 24.04 -0.61 2.23
CA LYS A 90 23.47 0.69 2.55
C LYS A 90 23.30 0.90 4.04
N THR A 91 23.35 2.16 4.44
CA THR A 91 23.06 2.55 5.83
C THR A 91 21.57 2.34 6.16
N VAL A 92 21.23 2.32 7.44
CA VAL A 92 19.84 2.27 7.91
C VAL A 92 19.01 3.41 7.30
N LYS A 93 19.57 4.62 7.28
CA LYS A 93 18.91 5.80 6.70
C LYS A 93 18.60 5.59 5.22
N GLU A 94 19.55 5.11 4.44
CA GLU A 94 19.37 4.88 3.00
C GLU A 94 18.31 3.80 2.71
N ASN A 95 18.31 2.71 3.49
CA ASN A 95 17.27 1.68 3.37
C ASN A 95 15.86 2.23 3.68
N VAL A 96 15.73 3.07 4.72
CA VAL A 96 14.46 3.71 5.08
C VAL A 96 14.03 4.71 3.99
N MET A 97 14.96 5.47 3.44
CA MET A 97 14.70 6.45 2.39
C MET A 97 14.14 5.82 1.12
N GLU A 98 14.56 4.61 0.76
CA GLU A 98 13.98 3.87 -0.38
C GLU A 98 12.47 3.65 -0.23
N GLY A 99 12.00 3.38 0.99
CA GLY A 99 10.58 3.16 1.27
C GLY A 99 9.71 4.40 1.09
N VAL A 100 10.31 5.59 1.17
CA VAL A 100 9.61 6.88 1.07
C VAL A 100 10.05 7.70 -0.14
N GLN A 101 10.74 7.08 -1.09
CA GLN A 101 11.30 7.77 -2.27
C GLN A 101 10.26 8.57 -3.04
N LYS A 102 9.06 8.03 -3.23
CA LYS A 102 7.98 8.74 -3.93
C LYS A 102 7.57 10.05 -3.24
N ALA A 103 7.60 10.08 -1.91
CA ALA A 103 7.29 11.30 -1.16
C ALA A 103 8.40 12.35 -1.33
N TYR A 104 9.66 11.93 -1.32
CA TYR A 104 10.79 12.83 -1.58
C TYR A 104 10.79 13.38 -2.99
N ASP A 105 10.51 12.54 -3.98
CA ASP A 105 10.42 12.96 -5.39
C ASP A 105 9.29 14.00 -5.57
N ALA A 106 8.15 13.80 -4.93
CA ALA A 106 7.03 14.75 -4.96
C ALA A 106 7.39 16.08 -4.29
N LEU A 107 8.10 16.05 -3.15
CA LEU A 107 8.58 17.27 -2.47
C LEU A 107 9.58 18.02 -3.33
N ALA A 108 10.54 17.33 -3.95
CA ALA A 108 11.52 17.93 -4.84
C ALA A 108 10.85 18.58 -6.04
N GLU A 109 9.85 17.95 -6.63
CA GLU A 109 9.08 18.50 -7.74
C GLU A 109 8.29 19.75 -7.30
N TYR A 110 7.68 19.71 -6.13
CA TYR A 110 6.97 20.87 -5.56
C TYR A 110 7.88 22.07 -5.33
N GLU A 111 9.08 21.84 -4.78
CA GLU A 111 10.08 22.91 -4.60
C GLU A 111 10.56 23.47 -5.94
N ASP A 112 10.79 22.62 -6.94
CA ASP A 112 11.18 23.03 -8.29
C ASP A 112 10.09 23.89 -8.94
N ILE A 113 8.82 23.51 -8.84
CA ILE A 113 7.69 24.28 -9.33
C ILE A 113 7.63 25.66 -8.65
N ASN A 114 7.77 25.71 -7.32
CA ASN A 114 7.74 26.97 -6.57
C ASN A 114 8.88 27.91 -6.96
N LEU A 115 10.08 27.37 -7.19
CA LEU A 115 11.20 28.15 -7.69
C LEU A 115 10.90 28.73 -9.09
N LYS A 116 10.31 27.95 -9.98
CA LYS A 116 9.93 28.39 -11.34
C LYS A 116 8.86 29.47 -11.33
N PHE A 117 7.93 29.47 -10.37
CA PHE A 117 6.98 30.55 -10.19
C PHE A 117 7.65 31.91 -9.91
N GLY A 118 8.85 31.90 -9.35
CA GLY A 118 9.66 33.12 -9.11
C GLY A 118 10.49 33.59 -10.30
N LEU A 119 10.54 32.85 -11.39
CA LEU A 119 11.34 33.20 -12.56
C LEU A 119 10.54 34.05 -13.55
N GLU A 120 11.13 35.16 -14.01
CA GLU A 120 10.50 36.08 -14.95
C GLU A 120 10.07 35.41 -16.28
N GLU A 121 10.79 34.38 -16.71
CA GLU A 121 10.50 33.65 -17.94
C GLU A 121 9.12 32.95 -17.94
N TYR A 122 8.56 32.72 -16.76
CA TYR A 122 7.23 32.09 -16.61
C TYR A 122 6.12 33.14 -16.46
N TYR A 123 6.41 34.34 -15.96
CA TYR A 123 5.43 35.42 -15.81
C TYR A 123 4.94 36.01 -17.14
N GLY A 124 5.75 35.96 -18.15
CA GLY A 124 5.43 36.50 -19.48
C GLY A 124 4.70 35.53 -20.42
N ASP A 125 4.54 34.26 -20.00
CA ASP A 125 3.96 33.20 -20.83
C ASP A 125 2.80 32.51 -20.10
N PRO A 126 1.54 32.82 -20.48
CA PRO A 126 0.36 32.23 -19.85
C PRO A 126 0.31 30.70 -19.93
N ASP A 127 0.80 30.10 -21.03
CA ASP A 127 0.79 28.66 -21.23
C ASP A 127 1.78 27.96 -20.27
N LYS A 128 2.94 28.56 -20.03
CA LYS A 128 3.91 28.05 -19.06
C LYS A 128 3.39 28.13 -17.64
N MET A 129 2.74 29.25 -17.26
CA MET A 129 2.13 29.39 -15.93
C MET A 129 0.99 28.41 -15.73
N ASP A 130 0.16 28.19 -16.71
CA ASP A 130 -0.93 27.22 -16.62
C ASP A 130 -0.40 25.78 -16.45
N THR A 131 0.65 25.43 -17.18
CA THR A 131 1.33 24.14 -17.03
C THR A 131 1.88 23.94 -15.62
N LEU A 132 2.51 24.96 -15.02
CA LEU A 132 3.00 24.91 -13.64
C LEU A 132 1.88 24.73 -12.63
N MET A 133 0.76 25.44 -12.80
CA MET A 133 -0.42 25.33 -11.93
C MET A 133 -1.03 23.92 -11.99
N GLN A 134 -1.06 23.28 -13.15
CA GLN A 134 -1.57 21.91 -13.31
C GLN A 134 -0.67 20.85 -12.66
N ARG A 135 0.63 21.12 -12.52
CA ARG A 135 1.59 20.23 -11.85
C ARG A 135 1.56 20.32 -10.32
N GLN A 136 0.98 21.37 -9.75
CA GLN A 136 0.83 21.59 -8.31
C GLN A 136 -0.32 20.75 -7.72
#